data_9605e44226796582c6e4290049050dc1
#
_entry.id   9605e44226796582c6e4290049050dc1
#
_cell.length_a   1.000
_cell.length_b   1.000
_cell.length_c   1.000
_cell.angle_alpha   90.00
_cell.angle_beta   90.00
_cell.angle_gamma   90.00
#
_symmetry.space_group_name_H-M   'P 1'
#
loop_
_entity.id
_entity.type
_entity.pdbx_description
1 polymer ?
#
loop_
_entity_poly.entity_id
_entity_poly.type
_entity_poly.pdbx_seq_one_letter_code
_entity_poly.pdbx_strand_id
1 'polypeptide(L)'
;MDGLINQLTHLRPTDMSIVMLVVALVDLWAAVSLSVKAKSTLSKSLIYGLINNLLIISIPFGLQSLVSLIPADHADTTYVNTVSMLVTVLYVVSALTSIVANYSAAYPQSKNWLTKIAYKYLPQEVASKQDKHGITIPGEQGSTDDQNDVRG
;
A
#
# COMPACT_ATOMS: atom_id res chain seq x y z
N MET A 1 9.40 -3.32 24.06
CA MET A 1 8.23 -3.36 23.14
C MET A 1 7.02 -2.65 23.71
N ASP A 2 6.85 -2.67 25.02
CA ASP A 2 5.68 -2.12 25.73
C ASP A 2 5.48 -0.59 25.56
N GLY A 3 6.57 0.17 25.41
CA GLY A 3 6.49 1.62 25.22
C GLY A 3 5.86 2.05 23.89
N LEU A 4 6.11 1.32 22.81
CA LEU A 4 5.59 1.65 21.48
C LEU A 4 4.10 1.28 21.36
N ILE A 5 3.73 0.14 21.91
CA ILE A 5 2.31 -0.29 21.96
C ILE A 5 1.51 0.70 22.80
N ASN A 6 2.06 1.11 23.95
CA ASN A 6 1.39 2.08 24.83
C ASN A 6 1.22 3.45 24.15
N GLN A 7 2.22 3.91 23.37
CA GLN A 7 2.08 5.15 22.59
C GLN A 7 1.02 5.04 21.48
N LEU A 8 0.94 3.90 20.80
CA LEU A 8 -0.06 3.67 19.74
C LEU A 8 -1.49 3.62 20.30
N THR A 9 -1.68 3.08 21.49
CA THR A 9 -3.02 3.01 22.13
C THR A 9 -3.52 4.37 22.62
N HIS A 10 -2.65 5.37 22.76
CA HIS A 10 -3.01 6.74 23.14
C HIS A 10 -3.21 7.70 21.96
N LEU A 11 -2.99 7.24 20.71
CA LEU A 11 -3.26 8.06 19.53
C LEU A 11 -4.77 8.33 19.41
N ARG A 12 -5.12 9.58 19.16
CA ARG A 12 -6.50 9.93 18.82
C ARG A 12 -6.83 9.48 17.40
N PRO A 13 -8.08 9.21 17.06
CA PRO A 13 -8.48 8.85 15.70
C PRO A 13 -8.05 9.87 14.64
N THR A 14 -8.00 11.16 14.97
CA THR A 14 -7.45 12.21 14.10
C THR A 14 -5.97 12.01 13.81
N ASP A 15 -5.16 11.64 14.80
CA ASP A 15 -3.72 11.39 14.63
C ASP A 15 -3.52 10.14 13.76
N MET A 16 -4.36 9.13 13.92
CA MET A 16 -4.39 7.92 13.08
C MET A 16 -4.69 8.26 11.61
N SER A 17 -5.65 9.14 11.34
CA SER A 17 -5.93 9.61 9.98
C SER A 17 -4.74 10.37 9.37
N ILE A 18 -4.01 11.15 10.16
CA ILE A 18 -2.80 11.85 9.71
C ILE A 18 -1.70 10.85 9.34
N VAL A 19 -1.45 9.84 10.17
CA VAL A 19 -0.49 8.77 9.87
C VAL A 19 -0.84 8.07 8.57
N MET A 20 -2.11 7.69 8.40
CA MET A 20 -2.59 7.05 7.17
C MET A 20 -2.41 7.96 5.95
N LEU A 21 -2.66 9.26 6.08
CA LEU A 21 -2.47 10.24 5.01
C LEU A 21 -1.00 10.33 4.59
N VAL A 22 -0.07 10.40 5.54
CA VAL A 22 1.37 10.42 5.24
C VAL A 22 1.79 9.15 4.50
N VAL A 23 1.36 7.99 4.96
CA VAL A 23 1.66 6.71 4.31
C VAL A 23 1.06 6.64 2.91
N ALA A 24 -0.17 7.16 2.71
CA ALA A 24 -0.82 7.24 1.40
C ALA A 24 -0.04 8.12 0.42
N LEU A 25 0.50 9.25 0.89
CA LEU A 25 1.33 10.12 0.04
C LEU A 25 2.62 9.43 -0.40
N VAL A 26 3.24 8.65 0.48
CA VAL A 26 4.44 7.86 0.13
C VAL A 26 4.09 6.76 -0.88
N ASP A 27 2.96 6.06 -0.71
CA ASP A 27 2.49 5.04 -1.65
C ASP A 27 2.17 5.66 -3.03
N LEU A 28 1.49 6.79 -3.05
CA LEU A 28 1.22 7.54 -4.27
C LEU A 28 2.53 7.94 -4.98
N TRP A 29 3.50 8.45 -4.23
CA TRP A 29 4.81 8.80 -4.79
C TRP A 29 5.52 7.58 -5.38
N ALA A 30 5.49 6.42 -4.71
CA ALA A 30 6.07 5.18 -5.22
C ALA A 30 5.37 4.70 -6.51
N ALA A 31 4.02 4.79 -6.57
CA ALA A 31 3.24 4.43 -7.75
C ALA A 31 3.50 5.37 -8.94
N VAL A 32 3.60 6.68 -8.69
CA VAL A 32 3.94 7.68 -9.71
C VAL A 32 5.37 7.44 -10.23
N SER A 33 6.32 7.19 -9.34
CA SER A 33 7.70 6.88 -9.70
C SER A 33 7.81 5.66 -10.61
N LEU A 34 7.02 4.62 -10.34
CA LEU A 34 6.92 3.43 -11.19
C LEU A 34 6.35 3.80 -12.57
N SER A 35 5.25 4.56 -12.63
CA SER A 35 4.62 4.97 -13.89
C SER A 35 5.54 5.82 -14.75
N VAL A 36 6.28 6.76 -14.14
CA VAL A 36 7.27 7.61 -14.85
C VAL A 36 8.39 6.76 -15.43
N LYS A 37 8.93 5.81 -14.66
CA LYS A 37 9.99 4.92 -15.14
C LYS A 37 9.53 3.99 -16.26
N ALA A 38 8.31 3.49 -16.16
CA ALA A 38 7.70 2.65 -17.17
C ALA A 38 7.26 3.43 -18.42
N LYS A 39 7.41 4.76 -18.43
CA LYS A 39 6.89 5.65 -19.51
C LYS A 39 5.39 5.41 -19.78
N SER A 40 4.67 4.92 -18.78
CA SER A 40 3.24 4.65 -18.88
C SER A 40 2.45 5.88 -18.48
N THR A 41 1.29 6.08 -19.12
CA THR A 41 0.37 7.16 -18.71
C THR A 41 -0.22 6.85 -17.34
N LEU A 42 -0.44 7.89 -16.53
CA LEU A 42 -1.17 7.79 -15.26
C LEU A 42 -2.52 7.11 -15.51
N SER A 43 -2.68 5.89 -15.04
CA SER A 43 -3.86 5.08 -15.35
C SER A 43 -5.07 5.55 -14.54
N LYS A 44 -6.28 5.37 -15.10
CA LYS A 44 -7.55 5.56 -14.36
C LYS A 44 -7.55 4.81 -13.02
N SER A 45 -6.91 3.66 -12.96
CA SER A 45 -6.72 2.84 -11.75
C SER A 45 -6.01 3.60 -10.62
N LEU A 46 -5.08 4.51 -10.92
CA LEU A 46 -4.39 5.31 -9.90
C LEU A 46 -5.34 6.32 -9.26
N ILE A 47 -6.23 6.94 -10.07
CA ILE A 47 -7.24 7.88 -9.57
C ILE A 47 -8.24 7.15 -8.67
N TYR A 48 -8.74 5.98 -9.08
CA TYR A 48 -9.63 5.17 -8.25
C TYR A 48 -8.95 4.72 -6.95
N GLY A 49 -7.67 4.33 -7.03
CA GLY A 49 -6.88 3.98 -5.85
C GLY A 49 -6.76 5.16 -4.87
N LEU A 50 -6.51 6.36 -5.39
CA LEU A 50 -6.43 7.58 -4.57
C LEU A 50 -7.76 7.89 -3.87
N ILE A 51 -8.89 7.83 -4.60
CA ILE A 51 -10.22 8.05 -4.02
C ILE A 51 -10.51 7.01 -2.93
N ASN A 52 -10.23 5.74 -3.18
CA ASN A 52 -10.42 4.68 -2.21
C ASN A 52 -9.56 4.89 -0.96
N ASN A 53 -8.29 5.29 -1.13
CA ASN A 53 -7.41 5.61 -0.01
C ASN A 53 -7.96 6.77 0.84
N LEU A 54 -8.44 7.84 0.20
CA LEU A 54 -9.04 8.99 0.91
C LEU A 54 -10.29 8.59 1.69
N LEU A 55 -11.14 7.72 1.15
CA LEU A 55 -12.30 7.18 1.85
C LEU A 55 -11.89 6.39 3.09
N ILE A 56 -10.91 5.49 2.98
CA ILE A 56 -10.43 4.70 4.12
C ILE A 56 -9.79 5.59 5.19
N ILE A 57 -8.98 6.58 4.80
CA ILE A 57 -8.33 7.54 5.71
C ILE A 57 -9.36 8.37 6.47
N SER A 58 -10.52 8.64 5.86
CA SER A 58 -11.58 9.41 6.52
C SER A 58 -12.35 8.62 7.58
N ILE A 59 -12.24 7.28 7.64
CA ILE A 59 -12.99 6.44 8.58
C ILE A 59 -12.70 6.80 10.04
N PRO A 60 -11.45 6.85 10.54
CA PRO A 60 -11.19 7.20 11.95
C PRO A 60 -11.72 8.58 12.31
N PHE A 61 -11.56 9.56 11.42
CA PHE A 61 -12.09 10.92 11.62
C PHE A 61 -13.62 10.94 11.66
N GLY A 62 -14.28 10.22 10.74
CA GLY A 62 -15.74 10.10 10.69
C GLY A 62 -16.31 9.43 11.94
N LEU A 63 -15.68 8.36 12.41
CA LEU A 63 -16.07 7.68 13.64
C LEU A 63 -15.95 8.62 14.87
N GLN A 64 -14.85 9.37 14.97
CA GLN A 64 -14.68 10.36 16.03
C GLN A 64 -15.76 11.45 15.98
N SER A 65 -16.07 11.92 14.79
CA SER A 65 -17.10 12.95 14.58
C SER A 65 -18.50 12.43 14.99
N LEU A 66 -18.83 11.17 14.69
CA LEU A 66 -20.08 10.55 15.10
C LEU A 66 -20.19 10.43 16.62
N VAL A 67 -19.11 10.02 17.31
CA VAL A 67 -19.11 9.92 18.78
C VAL A 67 -19.28 11.30 19.43
N SER A 68 -18.74 12.35 18.84
CA SER A 68 -18.89 13.70 19.39
C SER A 68 -20.34 14.23 19.37
N LEU A 69 -21.24 13.58 18.61
CA LEU A 69 -22.67 13.88 18.59
C LEU A 69 -23.47 13.15 19.70
N ILE A 70 -22.85 12.17 20.37
CA ILE A 70 -23.47 11.40 21.45
C ILE A 70 -23.20 12.14 22.78
N PRO A 71 -24.20 12.29 23.66
CA PRO A 71 -23.99 12.86 25.00
C PRO A 71 -22.85 12.16 25.75
N ALA A 72 -22.02 12.94 26.44
CA ALA A 72 -20.74 12.44 27.03
C ALA A 72 -20.96 11.31 28.08
N ASP A 73 -22.10 11.26 28.72
CA ASP A 73 -22.49 10.22 29.68
C ASP A 73 -22.80 8.85 29.02
N HIS A 74 -23.00 8.82 27.69
CA HIS A 74 -23.31 7.62 26.92
C HIS A 74 -22.22 7.30 25.88
N ALA A 75 -21.20 8.14 25.72
CA ALA A 75 -20.16 8.01 24.72
C ALA A 75 -19.03 7.08 25.20
N ASP A 76 -19.09 5.79 24.82
CA ASP A 76 -17.95 4.90 25.00
C ASP A 76 -16.95 5.05 23.82
N THR A 77 -15.89 5.82 24.04
CA THR A 77 -14.85 6.08 23.05
C THR A 77 -13.91 4.89 22.82
N THR A 78 -13.94 3.89 23.69
CA THR A 78 -13.02 2.73 23.64
C THR A 78 -13.21 1.95 22.35
N TYR A 79 -14.45 1.69 21.94
CA TYR A 79 -14.75 0.98 20.70
C TYR A 79 -14.27 1.76 19.48
N VAL A 80 -14.48 3.06 19.44
CA VAL A 80 -14.07 3.92 18.33
C VAL A 80 -12.56 3.95 18.19
N ASN A 81 -11.83 4.06 19.30
CA ASN A 81 -10.37 4.03 19.30
C ASN A 81 -9.85 2.67 18.81
N THR A 82 -10.45 1.57 19.28
CA THR A 82 -10.07 0.22 18.88
C THR A 82 -10.30 -0.03 17.40
N VAL A 83 -11.47 0.34 16.88
CA VAL A 83 -11.80 0.18 15.45
C VAL A 83 -10.89 1.06 14.60
N SER A 84 -10.67 2.31 14.99
CA SER A 84 -9.78 3.24 14.29
C SER A 84 -8.34 2.71 14.25
N MET A 85 -7.85 2.17 15.36
CA MET A 85 -6.52 1.54 15.43
C MET A 85 -6.41 0.34 14.49
N LEU A 86 -7.41 -0.54 14.49
CA LEU A 86 -7.44 -1.72 13.60
C LEU A 86 -7.41 -1.31 12.13
N VAL A 87 -8.28 -0.36 11.74
CA VAL A 87 -8.31 0.18 10.36
C VAL A 87 -6.96 0.78 9.99
N THR A 88 -6.34 1.55 10.89
CA THR A 88 -5.04 2.18 10.65
C THR A 88 -3.95 1.14 10.45
N VAL A 89 -3.87 0.12 11.30
CA VAL A 89 -2.84 -0.93 11.19
C VAL A 89 -3.01 -1.70 9.88
N LEU A 90 -4.22 -2.13 9.54
CA LEU A 90 -4.50 -2.85 8.30
C LEU A 90 -4.15 -1.99 7.07
N TYR A 91 -4.51 -0.73 7.09
CA TYR A 91 -4.20 0.21 6.01
C TYR A 91 -2.68 0.40 5.84
N VAL A 92 -1.96 0.67 6.94
CA VAL A 92 -0.50 0.88 6.91
C VAL A 92 0.23 -0.36 6.38
N VAL A 93 -0.15 -1.56 6.83
CA VAL A 93 0.44 -2.81 6.33
C VAL A 93 0.18 -2.98 4.83
N SER A 94 -1.04 -2.74 4.37
CA SER A 94 -1.39 -2.81 2.95
C SER A 94 -0.60 -1.79 2.11
N ALA A 95 -0.52 -0.54 2.57
CA ALA A 95 0.20 0.51 1.87
C ALA A 95 1.72 0.26 1.84
N LEU A 96 2.32 -0.23 2.93
CA LEU A 96 3.74 -0.64 2.95
C LEU A 96 4.01 -1.77 1.95
N THR A 97 3.13 -2.74 1.85
CA THR A 97 3.22 -3.81 0.84
C THR A 97 3.21 -3.23 -0.57
N SER A 98 2.28 -2.31 -0.86
CA SER A 98 2.19 -1.62 -2.15
C SER A 98 3.45 -0.79 -2.45
N ILE A 99 3.95 -0.02 -1.48
CA ILE A 99 5.18 0.79 -1.61
C ILE A 99 6.36 -0.09 -1.98
N VAL A 100 6.57 -1.19 -1.24
CA VAL A 100 7.68 -2.12 -1.46
C VAL A 100 7.57 -2.79 -2.84
N ALA A 101 6.37 -3.20 -3.25
CA ALA A 101 6.13 -3.80 -4.56
C ALA A 101 6.36 -2.78 -5.69
N ASN A 102 5.81 -1.57 -5.60
CA ASN A 102 6.00 -0.49 -6.59
C ASN A 102 7.49 -0.12 -6.73
N TYR A 103 8.19 0.05 -5.61
CA TYR A 103 9.62 0.35 -5.61
C TYR A 103 10.43 -0.77 -6.28
N SER A 104 10.17 -2.03 -5.94
CA SER A 104 10.91 -3.18 -6.48
C SER A 104 10.61 -3.41 -7.95
N ALA A 105 9.39 -3.15 -8.40
CA ALA A 105 9.04 -3.18 -9.82
C ALA A 105 9.73 -2.05 -10.61
N ALA A 106 9.86 -0.85 -10.02
CA ALA A 106 10.54 0.28 -10.66
C ALA A 106 12.07 0.10 -10.74
N TYR A 107 12.65 -0.67 -9.81
CA TYR A 107 14.11 -0.85 -9.69
C TYR A 107 14.51 -2.33 -9.59
N PRO A 108 14.21 -3.17 -10.60
CA PRO A 108 14.39 -4.62 -10.52
C PRO A 108 15.85 -5.03 -10.33
N GLN A 109 16.79 -4.20 -10.83
CA GLN A 109 18.24 -4.47 -10.69
C GLN A 109 18.83 -3.97 -9.36
N SER A 110 18.04 -3.34 -8.52
CA SER A 110 18.52 -2.84 -7.21
C SER A 110 18.80 -4.02 -6.28
N LYS A 111 20.05 -4.13 -5.79
CA LYS A 111 20.45 -5.17 -4.83
C LYS A 111 20.20 -4.80 -3.38
N ASN A 112 19.33 -3.82 -3.12
CA ASN A 112 19.02 -3.39 -1.75
C ASN A 112 18.15 -4.41 -1.01
N TRP A 113 18.05 -4.25 0.32
CA TRP A 113 17.30 -5.14 1.18
C TRP A 113 15.78 -5.14 0.88
N LEU A 114 15.22 -3.99 0.45
CA LEU A 114 13.81 -3.86 0.10
C LEU A 114 13.44 -4.73 -1.09
N THR A 115 14.23 -4.67 -2.17
CA THR A 115 14.01 -5.52 -3.35
C THR A 115 14.17 -7.00 -3.01
N LYS A 116 15.15 -7.37 -2.16
CA LYS A 116 15.30 -8.77 -1.72
C LYS A 116 14.06 -9.26 -0.94
N ILE A 117 13.51 -8.44 -0.05
CA ILE A 117 12.28 -8.78 0.68
C ILE A 117 11.10 -8.88 -0.29
N ALA A 118 10.94 -7.93 -1.21
CA ALA A 118 9.85 -7.94 -2.18
C ALA A 118 9.85 -9.22 -3.01
N TYR A 119 10.95 -9.56 -3.63
CA TYR A 119 11.03 -10.79 -4.44
C TYR A 119 10.90 -12.08 -3.64
N LYS A 120 11.27 -12.07 -2.35
CA LYS A 120 11.12 -13.25 -1.48
C LYS A 120 9.71 -13.44 -0.97
N TYR A 121 9.02 -12.37 -0.57
CA TYR A 121 7.74 -12.45 0.14
C TYR A 121 6.54 -11.93 -0.66
N LEU A 122 6.78 -11.13 -1.71
CA LEU A 122 5.75 -10.49 -2.54
C LEU A 122 6.00 -10.71 -4.05
N PRO A 123 6.44 -11.91 -4.50
CA PRO A 123 6.83 -12.11 -5.90
C PRO A 123 5.67 -11.87 -6.86
N GLN A 124 4.46 -12.28 -6.50
CA GLN A 124 3.27 -12.10 -7.34
C GLN A 124 2.87 -10.63 -7.46
N GLU A 125 2.95 -9.87 -6.38
CA GLU A 125 2.67 -8.43 -6.38
C GLU A 125 3.67 -7.67 -7.26
N VAL A 126 4.95 -7.97 -7.14
CA VAL A 126 6.00 -7.35 -7.95
C VAL A 126 5.80 -7.69 -9.43
N ALA A 127 5.57 -8.96 -9.76
CA ALA A 127 5.31 -9.42 -11.12
C ALA A 127 4.07 -8.76 -11.73
N SER A 128 2.97 -8.69 -10.99
CA SER A 128 1.73 -8.01 -11.40
C SER A 128 1.96 -6.52 -11.70
N LYS A 129 2.77 -5.83 -10.89
CA LYS A 129 3.13 -4.43 -11.12
C LYS A 129 4.01 -4.26 -12.36
N GLN A 130 4.96 -5.15 -12.58
CA GLN A 130 5.83 -5.15 -13.75
C GLN A 130 5.04 -5.39 -15.04
N ASP A 131 4.19 -6.41 -15.05
CA ASP A 131 3.33 -6.76 -16.18
C ASP A 131 2.38 -5.60 -16.54
N LYS A 132 1.69 -5.04 -15.55
CA LYS A 132 0.81 -3.89 -15.74
C LYS A 132 1.50 -2.67 -16.37
N HIS A 133 2.79 -2.52 -16.16
CA HIS A 133 3.59 -1.39 -16.66
C HIS A 133 4.49 -1.77 -17.83
N GLY A 134 4.42 -3.01 -18.34
CA GLY A 134 5.24 -3.49 -19.46
C GLY A 134 6.75 -3.49 -19.16
N ILE A 135 7.12 -3.69 -17.89
CA ILE A 135 8.52 -3.76 -17.48
C ILE A 135 8.99 -5.22 -17.62
N THR A 136 9.74 -5.49 -18.68
CA THR A 136 10.34 -6.83 -18.89
C THR A 136 11.58 -7.00 -18.02
N ILE A 137 11.69 -8.11 -17.30
CA ILE A 137 12.89 -8.46 -16.55
C ILE A 137 13.96 -8.91 -17.57
N PRO A 138 15.14 -8.27 -17.60
CA PRO A 138 16.22 -8.76 -18.45
C PRO A 138 16.67 -10.15 -17.96
N GLY A 139 16.32 -11.20 -18.67
CA GLY A 139 16.69 -12.58 -18.35
C GLY A 139 15.61 -13.64 -18.55
N GLU A 140 14.33 -13.26 -18.72
CA GLU A 140 13.23 -14.22 -18.87
C GLU A 140 12.83 -14.52 -20.34
N GLN A 141 13.54 -13.96 -21.32
CA GLN A 141 13.28 -14.19 -22.76
C GLN A 141 13.89 -15.48 -23.30
N GLY A 142 14.09 -16.53 -22.51
CA GLY A 142 14.82 -17.75 -22.92
C GLY A 142 14.04 -19.06 -22.91
N SER A 143 12.70 -19.07 -22.70
CA SER A 143 12.02 -20.37 -22.42
C SER A 143 10.76 -20.68 -23.24
N THR A 144 10.41 -19.90 -24.27
CA THR A 144 9.17 -20.16 -25.04
C THR A 144 9.36 -20.50 -26.52
N ASP A 145 10.59 -20.55 -27.06
CA ASP A 145 10.78 -20.81 -28.50
C ASP A 145 11.18 -22.27 -28.87
N ASP A 146 11.28 -23.19 -27.89
CA ASP A 146 11.76 -24.56 -28.19
C ASP A 146 10.66 -25.65 -28.25
N GLN A 147 9.37 -25.30 -28.41
CA GLN A 147 8.32 -26.33 -28.49
C GLN A 147 7.56 -26.43 -29.81
N ASN A 148 7.99 -25.79 -30.89
CA ASN A 148 7.27 -25.88 -32.17
C ASN A 148 8.06 -26.52 -33.34
N ASP A 149 9.16 -27.22 -33.09
CA ASP A 149 9.93 -27.81 -34.19
C ASP A 149 10.05 -29.36 -34.12
N VAL A 150 8.98 -30.04 -33.73
CA VAL A 150 8.87 -31.51 -33.92
C VAL A 150 7.46 -31.84 -34.48
N ARG A 151 7.21 -31.48 -35.73
CA ARG A 151 6.27 -32.15 -36.64
C ARG A 151 6.66 -31.87 -38.08
N GLY A 152 7.61 -32.62 -38.58
CA GLY A 152 7.84 -32.88 -39.97
C GLY A 152 7.87 -34.38 -40.18
#